data_9911b8f4f44f57d951634579288a78b3
#
_entry.id   9911b8f4f44f57d951634579288a78b3
#
_cell.length_a   1.000
_cell.length_b   1.000
_cell.length_c   1.000
_cell.angle_alpha   90.00
_cell.angle_beta   90.00
_cell.angle_gamma   90.00
#
_symmetry.space_group_name_H-M   'P 1'
#
loop_
_entity.id
_entity.type
_entity.pdbx_description
1 polymer ?
#
loop_
_entity_poly.entity_id
_entity_poly.type
_entity_poly.pdbx_seq_one_letter_code
_entity_poly.pdbx_strand_id
1 'polypeptide(L)'
;AKVVVVQQDSVAEAINELKVNPAFVMTDSQAIDDVAAQTPDNIPLTTFSLQMAYAKSDLIELARGAAALSHLKDGDKVLICETCSHHPQKDDIGRLKIPRWLREKTKVNLTIDVAVGKDFPDDLRPYKVLIQCGGCVVTRRHMLMRLRKAKAQGVPMTNYGIAICCLRGYLERVLSCHPEALSAYRQALAKEA
;
A
#
# COMPACT_ATOMS: atom_id res chain seq x y z
N ALA A 1 -13.97 -12.02 -19.72
CA ALA A 1 -14.24 -12.29 -18.29
C ALA A 1 -15.55 -11.62 -17.89
N LYS A 2 -16.35 -12.26 -17.02
CA LYS A 2 -17.55 -11.65 -16.45
C LYS A 2 -17.13 -10.90 -15.18
N VAL A 3 -17.57 -9.66 -15.01
CA VAL A 3 -17.31 -8.83 -13.84
C VAL A 3 -18.65 -8.54 -13.16
N VAL A 4 -18.70 -8.69 -11.84
CA VAL A 4 -19.83 -8.31 -10.99
C VAL A 4 -19.35 -7.20 -10.08
N VAL A 5 -20.05 -6.09 -10.01
CA VAL A 5 -19.73 -4.94 -9.18
C VAL A 5 -20.78 -4.80 -8.11
N VAL A 6 -20.35 -4.78 -6.86
CA VAL A 6 -21.23 -4.69 -5.68
C VAL A 6 -20.69 -3.68 -4.66
N GLN A 7 -21.52 -3.28 -3.72
CA GLN A 7 -21.08 -2.49 -2.58
C GLN A 7 -20.26 -3.35 -1.61
N GLN A 8 -19.41 -2.72 -0.80
CA GLN A 8 -18.50 -3.41 0.12
C GLN A 8 -19.20 -4.30 1.16
N ASP A 9 -20.45 -4.00 1.50
CA ASP A 9 -21.28 -4.73 2.46
C ASP A 9 -22.05 -5.92 1.84
N SER A 10 -22.06 -6.03 0.52
CA SER A 10 -22.82 -7.05 -0.24
C SER A 10 -21.92 -8.10 -0.89
N VAL A 11 -20.64 -8.18 -0.51
CA VAL A 11 -19.66 -9.09 -1.14
C VAL A 11 -20.00 -10.56 -0.88
N ALA A 12 -20.34 -10.90 0.36
CA ALA A 12 -20.69 -12.28 0.73
C ALA A 12 -21.93 -12.77 -0.01
N GLU A 13 -22.98 -11.94 -0.10
CA GLU A 13 -24.21 -12.23 -0.83
C GLU A 13 -23.91 -12.47 -2.32
N ALA A 14 -23.17 -11.56 -2.93
CA ALA A 14 -22.79 -11.67 -4.34
C ALA A 14 -21.98 -12.95 -4.64
N ILE A 15 -21.05 -13.33 -3.75
CA ILE A 15 -20.28 -14.58 -3.91
C ILE A 15 -21.21 -15.80 -3.84
N ASN A 16 -22.16 -15.82 -2.90
CA ASN A 16 -23.09 -16.93 -2.72
C ASN A 16 -24.07 -17.10 -3.90
N GLU A 17 -24.39 -16.02 -4.60
CA GLU A 17 -25.25 -16.07 -5.79
C GLU A 17 -24.53 -16.58 -7.04
N LEU A 18 -23.20 -16.64 -7.05
CA LEU A 18 -22.43 -17.12 -8.18
C LEU A 18 -22.52 -18.65 -8.29
N LYS A 19 -22.71 -19.14 -9.50
CA LYS A 19 -22.70 -20.61 -9.78
C LYS A 19 -21.32 -21.25 -9.59
N VAL A 20 -20.27 -20.46 -9.67
CA VAL A 20 -18.87 -20.85 -9.50
C VAL A 20 -18.13 -19.76 -8.72
N ASN A 21 -17.11 -20.12 -7.96
CA ASN A 21 -16.29 -19.17 -7.25
C ASN A 21 -15.66 -18.15 -8.21
N PRO A 22 -15.59 -16.87 -7.84
CA PRO A 22 -14.88 -15.89 -8.64
C PRO A 22 -13.38 -16.21 -8.67
N ALA A 23 -12.71 -15.87 -9.76
CA ALA A 23 -11.26 -16.03 -9.88
C ALA A 23 -10.49 -15.19 -8.84
N PHE A 24 -11.02 -14.03 -8.49
CA PHE A 24 -10.56 -13.18 -7.40
C PHE A 24 -11.63 -12.13 -7.04
N VAL A 25 -11.49 -11.56 -5.86
CA VAL A 25 -12.21 -10.37 -5.41
C VAL A 25 -11.23 -9.19 -5.43
N MET A 26 -11.68 -8.03 -5.91
CA MET A 26 -10.88 -6.80 -5.94
C MET A 26 -11.63 -5.67 -5.24
N THR A 27 -10.94 -4.95 -4.35
CA THR A 27 -11.54 -3.88 -3.56
C THR A 27 -10.64 -2.63 -3.50
N ASP A 28 -11.18 -1.53 -2.98
CA ASP A 28 -10.35 -0.40 -2.53
C ASP A 28 -9.59 -0.78 -1.25
N SER A 29 -8.37 -0.28 -1.11
CA SER A 29 -7.54 -0.60 0.07
C SER A 29 -8.14 -0.09 1.39
N GLN A 30 -8.98 0.94 1.37
CA GLN A 30 -9.64 1.46 2.56
C GLN A 30 -10.81 0.58 3.03
N ALA A 31 -11.40 -0.21 2.11
CA ALA A 31 -12.48 -1.15 2.41
C ALA A 31 -11.97 -2.58 2.69
N ILE A 32 -10.65 -2.74 2.85
CA ILE A 32 -10.03 -4.08 2.95
C ILE A 32 -10.55 -4.87 4.16
N ASP A 33 -10.79 -4.23 5.29
CA ASP A 33 -11.27 -4.89 6.51
C ASP A 33 -12.65 -5.53 6.25
N ASP A 34 -13.59 -4.75 5.71
CA ASP A 34 -14.98 -5.18 5.47
C ASP A 34 -15.06 -6.27 4.39
N VAL A 35 -14.30 -6.09 3.30
CA VAL A 35 -14.32 -7.02 2.17
C VAL A 35 -13.57 -8.31 2.49
N ALA A 36 -12.47 -8.23 3.23
CA ALA A 36 -11.72 -9.42 3.65
C ALA A 36 -12.53 -10.29 4.61
N ALA A 37 -13.32 -9.68 5.52
CA ALA A 37 -14.20 -10.41 6.43
C ALA A 37 -15.31 -11.19 5.70
N GLN A 38 -15.72 -10.73 4.51
CA GLN A 38 -16.78 -11.34 3.70
C GLN A 38 -16.26 -12.28 2.61
N THR A 39 -14.95 -12.24 2.32
CA THR A 39 -14.35 -13.06 1.26
C THR A 39 -13.73 -14.32 1.85
N PRO A 40 -14.19 -15.53 1.52
CA PRO A 40 -13.59 -16.78 1.95
C PRO A 40 -12.10 -16.87 1.63
N ASP A 41 -11.32 -17.57 2.47
CA ASP A 41 -9.84 -17.61 2.33
C ASP A 41 -9.38 -18.34 1.06
N ASN A 42 -10.19 -19.24 0.52
CA ASN A 42 -9.92 -19.94 -0.73
C ASN A 42 -10.16 -19.07 -1.99
N ILE A 43 -10.72 -17.86 -1.84
CA ILE A 43 -10.92 -16.92 -2.93
C ILE A 43 -9.81 -15.88 -2.86
N PRO A 44 -8.99 -15.73 -3.92
CA PRO A 44 -7.95 -14.72 -3.97
C PRO A 44 -8.52 -13.30 -3.80
N LEU A 45 -7.89 -12.51 -2.95
CA LEU A 45 -8.27 -11.13 -2.68
C LEU A 45 -7.14 -10.18 -3.08
N THR A 46 -7.47 -9.09 -3.76
CA THR A 46 -6.50 -8.06 -4.14
C THR A 46 -7.11 -6.67 -4.05
N THR A 47 -6.30 -5.64 -4.28
CA THR A 47 -6.77 -4.24 -4.27
C THR A 47 -6.44 -3.52 -5.56
N PHE A 48 -7.25 -2.50 -5.90
CA PHE A 48 -6.97 -1.62 -7.05
C PHE A 48 -5.59 -0.97 -6.93
N SER A 49 -5.21 -0.54 -5.74
CA SER A 49 -3.91 0.10 -5.49
C SER A 49 -2.74 -0.84 -5.76
N LEU A 50 -2.89 -2.13 -5.46
CA LEU A 50 -1.87 -3.14 -5.72
C LEU A 50 -1.75 -3.43 -7.22
N GLN A 51 -2.88 -3.55 -7.93
CA GLN A 51 -2.88 -3.71 -9.38
C GLN A 51 -2.32 -2.47 -10.10
N MET A 52 -2.61 -1.28 -9.61
CA MET A 52 -2.00 -0.04 -10.12
C MET A 52 -0.48 -0.02 -9.86
N ALA A 53 -0.02 -0.48 -8.70
CA ALA A 53 1.41 -0.60 -8.40
C ALA A 53 2.10 -1.58 -9.37
N TYR A 54 1.47 -2.72 -9.65
CA TYR A 54 1.96 -3.69 -10.63
C TYR A 54 2.08 -3.07 -12.04
N ALA A 55 1.05 -2.33 -12.47
CA ALA A 55 1.03 -1.72 -13.81
C ALA A 55 1.95 -0.51 -13.94
N LYS A 56 2.03 0.34 -12.91
CA LYS A 56 2.69 1.67 -13.01
C LYS A 56 4.03 1.77 -12.28
N SER A 57 4.42 0.76 -11.49
CA SER A 57 5.65 0.82 -10.71
C SER A 57 6.39 -0.51 -10.74
N ASP A 58 7.09 -0.83 -9.68
CA ASP A 58 7.70 -2.11 -9.40
C ASP A 58 7.08 -2.66 -8.11
N LEU A 59 6.13 -3.58 -8.27
CA LEU A 59 5.38 -4.15 -7.15
C LEU A 59 6.30 -4.89 -6.18
N ILE A 60 7.33 -5.57 -6.68
CA ILE A 60 8.27 -6.34 -5.84
C ILE A 60 9.03 -5.41 -4.90
N GLU A 61 9.57 -4.30 -5.43
CA GLU A 61 10.28 -3.31 -4.62
C GLU A 61 9.35 -2.59 -3.63
N LEU A 62 8.12 -2.26 -4.04
CA LEU A 62 7.14 -1.62 -3.15
C LEU A 62 6.66 -2.57 -2.03
N ALA A 63 6.49 -3.85 -2.31
CA ALA A 63 6.16 -4.86 -1.32
C ALA A 63 7.33 -5.06 -0.33
N ARG A 64 8.57 -5.14 -0.85
CA ARG A 64 9.78 -5.19 -0.01
C ARG A 64 9.88 -3.99 0.91
N GLY A 65 9.62 -2.78 0.41
CA GLY A 65 9.65 -1.56 1.19
C GLY A 65 8.59 -1.50 2.30
N ALA A 66 7.47 -2.20 2.15
CA ALA A 66 6.44 -2.25 3.18
C ALA A 66 6.89 -2.95 4.46
N ALA A 67 7.88 -3.85 4.40
CA ALA A 67 8.43 -4.51 5.58
C ALA A 67 8.98 -3.50 6.60
N ALA A 68 9.55 -2.39 6.14
CA ALA A 68 10.07 -1.34 7.02
C ALA A 68 9.01 -0.73 7.96
N LEU A 69 7.72 -0.82 7.59
CA LEU A 69 6.63 -0.33 8.45
C LEU A 69 6.50 -1.12 9.77
N SER A 70 6.93 -2.38 9.77
CA SER A 70 6.89 -3.25 10.95
C SER A 70 8.08 -3.04 11.91
N HIS A 71 9.11 -2.30 11.47
CA HIS A 71 10.35 -2.07 12.21
C HIS A 71 10.57 -0.60 12.58
N LEU A 72 9.51 0.20 12.52
CA LEU A 72 9.54 1.61 12.95
C LEU A 72 9.73 1.71 14.46
N LYS A 73 10.58 2.67 14.87
CA LYS A 73 10.95 2.93 16.28
C LYS A 73 10.67 4.37 16.66
N ASP A 74 10.74 4.66 17.96
CA ASP A 74 10.61 6.03 18.45
C ASP A 74 11.65 6.96 17.80
N GLY A 75 11.17 8.09 17.32
CA GLY A 75 11.98 9.09 16.65
C GLY A 75 12.19 8.87 15.15
N ASP A 76 11.77 7.73 14.60
CA ASP A 76 11.88 7.49 13.15
C ASP A 76 11.05 8.51 12.35
N LYS A 77 11.59 8.87 11.18
CA LYS A 77 10.93 9.75 10.23
C LYS A 77 10.32 8.98 9.08
N VAL A 78 9.06 9.29 8.77
CA VAL A 78 8.33 8.75 7.63
C VAL A 78 8.00 9.87 6.67
N LEU A 79 8.26 9.67 5.38
CA LEU A 79 7.88 10.64 4.35
C LEU A 79 6.67 10.14 3.57
N ILE A 80 5.59 10.90 3.63
CA ILE A 80 4.43 10.73 2.75
C ILE A 80 4.65 11.52 1.48
N CYS A 81 4.59 10.85 0.33
CA CYS A 81 4.92 11.44 -0.97
C CYS A 81 3.67 11.54 -1.83
N GLU A 82 3.21 12.75 -2.09
CA GLU A 82 2.12 13.05 -3.01
C GLU A 82 2.69 13.46 -4.39
N THR A 83 2.03 13.07 -5.47
CA THR A 83 2.48 13.41 -6.83
C THR A 83 1.76 14.61 -7.42
N CYS A 84 0.65 15.01 -6.86
CA CYS A 84 -0.16 16.13 -7.32
C CYS A 84 -0.55 17.02 -6.15
N SER A 85 -0.87 18.27 -6.46
CA SER A 85 -1.40 19.26 -5.52
C SER A 85 -2.94 19.20 -5.48
N HIS A 86 -3.51 18.01 -5.28
CA HIS A 86 -4.96 17.90 -5.11
C HIS A 86 -5.41 18.62 -3.83
N HIS A 87 -6.64 19.09 -3.84
CA HIS A 87 -7.20 19.76 -2.67
C HIS A 87 -7.45 18.71 -1.56
N PRO A 88 -6.76 18.80 -0.41
CA PRO A 88 -6.96 17.81 0.68
C PRO A 88 -8.41 17.85 1.14
N GLN A 89 -9.06 16.70 1.16
CA GLN A 89 -10.39 16.55 1.74
C GLN A 89 -10.31 16.40 3.26
N LYS A 90 -11.45 16.59 3.94
CA LYS A 90 -11.52 16.44 5.41
C LYS A 90 -11.00 15.09 5.92
N ASP A 91 -11.00 14.07 5.06
CA ASP A 91 -10.64 12.67 5.35
C ASP A 91 -9.46 12.19 4.51
N ASP A 92 -8.46 13.07 4.31
CA ASP A 92 -7.32 12.77 3.43
C ASP A 92 -6.55 11.53 3.87
N ILE A 93 -6.31 10.63 2.91
CA ILE A 93 -5.67 9.33 3.14
C ILE A 93 -4.22 9.53 3.60
N GLY A 94 -3.46 10.36 2.88
CA GLY A 94 -2.03 10.57 3.14
C GLY A 94 -1.78 11.39 4.40
N ARG A 95 -2.54 12.46 4.60
CA ARG A 95 -2.26 13.44 5.65
C ARG A 95 -2.90 13.12 6.99
N LEU A 96 -3.99 12.34 6.99
CA LEU A 96 -4.74 12.03 8.21
C LEU A 96 -4.82 10.53 8.50
N LYS A 97 -5.30 9.72 7.53
CA LYS A 97 -5.58 8.30 7.79
C LYS A 97 -4.32 7.47 7.96
N ILE A 98 -3.36 7.55 7.03
CA ILE A 98 -2.10 6.79 7.12
C ILE A 98 -1.30 7.18 8.37
N PRO A 99 -1.09 8.46 8.71
CA PRO A 99 -0.45 8.87 9.97
C PRO A 99 -1.12 8.30 11.22
N ARG A 100 -2.46 8.31 11.26
CA ARG A 100 -3.22 7.72 12.36
C ARG A 100 -2.98 6.22 12.46
N TRP A 101 -3.14 5.47 11.38
CA TRP A 101 -2.95 4.02 11.35
C TRP A 101 -1.50 3.61 11.66
N LEU A 102 -0.51 4.37 11.22
CA LEU A 102 0.88 4.15 11.60
C LEU A 102 1.05 4.22 13.12
N ARG A 103 0.57 5.29 13.78
CA ARG A 103 0.67 5.45 15.23
C ARG A 103 -0.11 4.39 16.00
N GLU A 104 -1.32 4.06 15.54
CA GLU A 104 -2.15 3.00 16.13
C GLU A 104 -1.47 1.62 16.07
N LYS A 105 -0.82 1.30 14.94
CA LYS A 105 -0.19 0.00 14.72
C LYS A 105 1.16 -0.12 15.42
N THR A 106 2.00 0.90 15.31
CA THR A 106 3.38 0.84 15.81
C THR A 106 3.48 1.24 17.29
N LYS A 107 2.56 2.10 17.78
CA LYS A 107 2.54 2.66 19.13
C LYS A 107 3.82 3.43 19.49
N VAL A 108 4.54 3.93 18.50
CA VAL A 108 5.77 4.72 18.65
C VAL A 108 5.57 6.16 18.18
N ASN A 109 6.41 7.07 18.67
CA ASN A 109 6.40 8.47 18.26
C ASN A 109 7.12 8.64 16.94
N LEU A 110 6.39 8.96 15.88
CA LEU A 110 6.92 9.13 14.54
C LEU A 110 6.84 10.59 14.13
N THR A 111 7.90 11.08 13.49
CA THR A 111 7.86 12.31 12.71
C THR A 111 7.37 11.99 11.30
N ILE A 112 6.26 12.60 10.89
CA ILE A 112 5.67 12.35 9.57
C ILE A 112 5.69 13.63 8.78
N ASP A 113 6.51 13.66 7.73
CA ASP A 113 6.61 14.76 6.79
C ASP A 113 5.80 14.45 5.53
N VAL A 114 5.35 15.49 4.82
CA VAL A 114 4.61 15.37 3.57
C VAL A 114 5.32 16.16 2.48
N ALA A 115 5.68 15.50 1.39
CA ALA A 115 6.23 16.13 0.19
C ALA A 115 5.21 16.07 -0.95
N VAL A 116 4.95 17.22 -1.59
CA VAL A 116 3.94 17.36 -2.63
C VAL A 116 4.59 17.71 -3.98
N GLY A 117 4.24 16.96 -5.02
CA GLY A 117 4.64 17.29 -6.38
C GLY A 117 6.14 17.44 -6.56
N LYS A 118 6.62 18.68 -6.74
CA LYS A 118 8.04 19.01 -6.94
C LYS A 118 8.87 19.03 -5.66
N ASP A 119 8.22 19.08 -4.50
CA ASP A 119 8.88 19.15 -3.19
C ASP A 119 9.44 17.80 -2.72
N PHE A 120 9.48 16.81 -3.62
CA PHE A 120 10.10 15.51 -3.35
C PHE A 120 11.59 15.70 -3.07
N PRO A 121 12.10 15.42 -1.84
CA PRO A 121 13.43 15.82 -1.40
C PRO A 121 14.55 15.20 -2.23
N ASP A 122 15.69 15.89 -2.29
CA ASP A 122 16.90 15.34 -2.90
C ASP A 122 17.59 14.35 -1.99
N ASP A 123 17.66 14.65 -0.69
CA ASP A 123 18.17 13.72 0.33
C ASP A 123 17.01 12.99 1.02
N LEU A 124 16.95 11.68 0.85
CA LEU A 124 15.93 10.81 1.43
C LEU A 124 16.44 10.06 2.66
N ARG A 125 17.73 10.05 2.92
CA ARG A 125 18.39 9.30 3.99
C ARG A 125 17.88 9.59 5.41
N PRO A 126 17.36 10.80 5.72
CA PRO A 126 16.73 11.05 7.02
C PRO A 126 15.46 10.22 7.29
N TYR A 127 14.86 9.60 6.25
CA TYR A 127 13.60 8.88 6.38
C TYR A 127 13.83 7.37 6.47
N LYS A 128 13.15 6.73 7.42
CA LYS A 128 13.16 5.28 7.58
C LYS A 128 12.36 4.57 6.48
N VAL A 129 11.29 5.18 6.00
CA VAL A 129 10.46 4.68 4.91
C VAL A 129 9.74 5.82 4.19
N LEU A 130 9.52 5.64 2.89
CA LEU A 130 8.69 6.51 2.07
C LEU A 130 7.37 5.82 1.73
N ILE A 131 6.25 6.56 1.85
CA ILE A 131 4.92 6.07 1.50
C ILE A 131 4.37 6.93 0.35
N GLN A 132 4.46 6.42 -0.87
CA GLN A 132 4.09 7.12 -2.10
C GLN A 132 2.58 6.98 -2.37
N CYS A 133 1.92 8.06 -2.78
CA CYS A 133 0.53 7.97 -3.24
C CYS A 133 0.41 7.11 -4.52
N GLY A 134 -0.83 6.77 -4.91
CA GLY A 134 -1.09 5.92 -6.07
C GLY A 134 -0.60 6.45 -7.42
N GLY A 135 -0.25 7.74 -7.51
CA GLY A 135 0.32 8.33 -8.73
C GLY A 135 -0.66 8.32 -9.93
N CYS A 136 -1.96 8.51 -9.67
CA CYS A 136 -3.01 8.40 -10.69
C CYS A 136 -2.80 9.36 -11.88
N VAL A 137 -2.29 10.56 -11.63
CA VAL A 137 -2.09 11.62 -12.62
C VAL A 137 -0.68 11.66 -13.24
N VAL A 138 0.23 10.79 -12.81
CA VAL A 138 1.61 10.77 -13.32
C VAL A 138 1.90 9.50 -14.10
N THR A 139 2.94 9.58 -14.95
CA THR A 139 3.36 8.45 -15.78
C THR A 139 4.11 7.38 -14.98
N ARG A 140 4.16 6.15 -15.51
CA ARG A 140 5.00 5.06 -14.97
C ARG A 140 6.46 5.49 -14.82
N ARG A 141 7.00 6.22 -15.78
CA ARG A 141 8.38 6.73 -15.73
C ARG A 141 8.62 7.59 -14.49
N HIS A 142 7.68 8.47 -14.14
CA HIS A 142 7.79 9.33 -12.96
C HIS A 142 7.78 8.50 -11.66
N MET A 143 6.89 7.51 -11.56
CA MET A 143 6.83 6.62 -10.39
C MET A 143 8.15 5.83 -10.22
N LEU A 144 8.64 5.24 -11.30
CA LEU A 144 9.91 4.51 -11.28
C LEU A 144 11.13 5.39 -10.99
N MET A 145 11.11 6.66 -11.41
CA MET A 145 12.19 7.60 -11.09
C MET A 145 12.29 7.85 -9.58
N ARG A 146 11.15 8.09 -8.89
CA ARG A 146 11.12 8.25 -7.43
C ARG A 146 11.58 6.98 -6.71
N LEU A 147 11.10 5.82 -7.14
CA LEU A 147 11.50 4.53 -6.59
C LEU A 147 13.00 4.27 -6.73
N ARG A 148 13.57 4.54 -7.93
CA ARG A 148 15.01 4.42 -8.18
C ARG A 148 15.84 5.38 -7.33
N LYS A 149 15.37 6.61 -7.13
CA LYS A 149 16.01 7.59 -6.25
C LYS A 149 16.05 7.12 -4.80
N ALA A 150 14.94 6.58 -4.30
CA ALA A 150 14.86 6.01 -2.96
C ALA A 150 15.81 4.79 -2.81
N LYS A 151 15.77 3.88 -3.77
CA LYS A 151 16.64 2.68 -3.80
C LYS A 151 18.13 3.04 -3.86
N ALA A 152 18.51 4.04 -4.66
CA ALA A 152 19.91 4.51 -4.76
C ALA A 152 20.44 5.08 -3.44
N GLN A 153 19.56 5.56 -2.56
CA GLN A 153 19.91 6.08 -1.23
C GLN A 153 19.68 5.07 -0.11
N GLY A 154 19.31 3.83 -0.44
CA GLY A 154 19.06 2.77 0.55
C GLY A 154 17.78 2.98 1.38
N VAL A 155 16.85 3.83 0.93
CA VAL A 155 15.61 4.14 1.67
C VAL A 155 14.47 3.31 1.13
N PRO A 156 13.83 2.46 1.97
CA PRO A 156 12.67 1.67 1.57
C PRO A 156 11.51 2.57 1.11
N MET A 157 10.80 2.13 0.09
CA MET A 157 9.63 2.84 -0.43
C MET A 157 8.47 1.87 -0.66
N THR A 158 7.28 2.25 -0.21
CA THR A 158 6.03 1.55 -0.49
C THR A 158 4.99 2.54 -1.03
N ASN A 159 3.76 2.07 -1.30
CA ASN A 159 2.66 2.96 -1.69
C ASN A 159 1.51 2.94 -0.68
N TYR A 160 0.56 3.90 -0.83
CA TYR A 160 -0.58 4.03 0.07
C TYR A 160 -1.35 2.72 0.26
N GLY A 161 -1.73 2.06 -0.83
CA GLY A 161 -2.55 0.85 -0.74
C GLY A 161 -1.83 -0.34 -0.12
N ILE A 162 -0.56 -0.54 -0.44
CA ILE A 162 0.28 -1.58 0.16
C ILE A 162 0.50 -1.26 1.65
N ALA A 163 0.78 0.01 1.99
CA ALA A 163 0.92 0.43 3.39
C ALA A 163 -0.37 0.20 4.19
N ILE A 164 -1.54 0.55 3.63
CA ILE A 164 -2.84 0.31 4.28
C ILE A 164 -3.03 -1.19 4.54
N CYS A 165 -2.84 -2.04 3.52
CA CYS A 165 -2.98 -3.50 3.68
C CYS A 165 -1.97 -4.06 4.71
N CYS A 166 -0.74 -3.53 4.76
CA CYS A 166 0.26 -3.91 5.76
C CYS A 166 -0.19 -3.55 7.18
N LEU A 167 -0.60 -2.29 7.39
CA LEU A 167 -1.02 -1.79 8.68
C LEU A 167 -2.29 -2.48 9.19
N ARG A 168 -3.19 -2.89 8.28
CA ARG A 168 -4.41 -3.64 8.59
C ARG A 168 -4.19 -5.16 8.73
N GLY A 169 -3.00 -5.68 8.40
CA GLY A 169 -2.68 -7.11 8.55
C GLY A 169 -3.10 -7.99 7.36
N TYR A 170 -3.47 -7.40 6.23
CA TYR A 170 -3.94 -8.14 5.05
C TYR A 170 -2.91 -8.22 3.92
N LEU A 171 -1.69 -7.68 4.11
CA LEU A 171 -0.73 -7.56 3.01
C LEU A 171 -0.37 -8.92 2.39
N GLU A 172 -0.11 -9.94 3.18
CA GLU A 172 0.20 -11.27 2.65
C GLU A 172 -0.95 -11.86 1.84
N ARG A 173 -2.20 -11.69 2.32
CA ARG A 173 -3.39 -12.16 1.62
C ARG A 173 -3.56 -11.48 0.27
N VAL A 174 -3.43 -10.16 0.19
CA VAL A 174 -3.59 -9.44 -1.07
C VAL A 174 -2.41 -9.61 -2.03
N LEU A 175 -1.21 -9.93 -1.51
CA LEU A 175 -0.05 -10.29 -2.32
C LEU A 175 -0.04 -11.75 -2.79
N SER A 176 -0.93 -12.61 -2.30
CA SER A 176 -0.99 -14.01 -2.72
C SER A 176 -1.19 -14.19 -4.23
N CYS A 177 -1.83 -13.22 -4.88
CA CYS A 177 -1.96 -13.13 -6.34
C CYS A 177 -0.64 -12.80 -7.07
N HIS A 178 0.41 -12.42 -6.34
CA HIS A 178 1.72 -12.03 -6.86
C HIS A 178 2.85 -12.68 -6.04
N PRO A 179 3.15 -13.98 -6.28
CA PRO A 179 4.05 -14.77 -5.43
C PRO A 179 5.46 -14.17 -5.25
N GLU A 180 6.01 -13.54 -6.28
CA GLU A 180 7.32 -12.92 -6.22
C GLU A 180 7.33 -11.70 -5.27
N ALA A 181 6.29 -10.88 -5.32
CA ALA A 181 6.15 -9.73 -4.43
C ALA A 181 5.91 -10.18 -2.97
N LEU A 182 5.11 -11.22 -2.76
CA LEU A 182 4.91 -11.84 -1.44
C LEU A 182 6.23 -12.38 -0.87
N SER A 183 6.99 -13.11 -1.69
CA SER A 183 8.31 -13.62 -1.30
C SER A 183 9.27 -12.50 -0.92
N ALA A 184 9.32 -11.42 -1.72
CA ALA A 184 10.18 -10.26 -1.45
C ALA A 184 9.80 -9.54 -0.14
N TYR A 185 8.51 -9.41 0.14
CA TYR A 185 8.01 -8.86 1.41
C TYR A 185 8.45 -9.71 2.61
N ARG A 186 8.19 -11.02 2.56
CA ARG A 186 8.56 -11.96 3.65
C ARG A 186 10.06 -12.00 3.92
N GLN A 187 10.88 -12.01 2.85
CA GLN A 187 12.34 -11.97 2.97
C GLN A 187 12.84 -10.66 3.62
N ALA A 188 12.22 -9.52 3.29
CA ALA A 188 12.58 -8.24 3.89
C ALA A 188 12.15 -8.19 5.36
N LEU A 189 10.96 -8.69 5.69
CA LEU A 189 10.46 -8.74 7.05
C LEU A 189 11.38 -9.58 7.97
N ALA A 190 11.89 -10.71 7.47
CA ALA A 190 12.79 -11.58 8.22
C ALA A 190 14.22 -11.02 8.39
N LYS A 191 14.68 -10.12 7.52
CA LYS A 191 16.02 -9.53 7.60
C LYS A 191 16.15 -8.39 8.62
N GLU A 192 15.05 -7.73 8.92
CA GLU A 192 15.03 -6.58 9.84
C GLU A 192 14.55 -6.99 11.25
N ALA A 193 14.13 -8.23 11.45
CA ALA A 193 13.80 -8.83 12.75
C ALA A 193 15.06 -9.24 13.52
#